data_1743fe740f69f94c61cdb4818d8139bd
#
_entry.id   1743fe740f69f94c61cdb4818d8139bd
#
_cell.length_a   1.000
_cell.length_b   1.000
_cell.length_c   1.000
_cell.angle_alpha   90.00
_cell.angle_beta   90.00
_cell.angle_gamma   90.00
#
_symmetry.space_group_name_H-M   'P 1'
#
loop_
_entity.id
_entity.type
_entity.pdbx_description
1 polymer ?
#
loop_
_entity_poly.entity_id
_entity_poly.type
_entity_poly.pdbx_seq_one_letter_code
_entity_poly.pdbx_strand_id
1 'polypeptide(L)' 'MSDNQWESNEISMWVNNDESLHQLARRSESSNDFFDVLEMMGVFQLGGIKLTPQNVRESFEDAND' A
#
# COMPACT_ATOMS: atom_id res chain seq x y z
N MET A 1 17.60 -11.32 -6.81
CA MET A 1 17.76 -10.29 -5.78
C MET A 1 16.58 -9.35 -5.76
N SER A 2 16.04 -9.21 -4.65
CA SER A 2 14.80 -8.46 -4.55
C SER A 2 15.07 -7.07 -4.02
N ASP A 3 15.51 -6.20 -4.88
CA ASP A 3 15.82 -4.84 -4.50
C ASP A 3 14.57 -4.06 -4.12
N ASN A 4 13.39 -4.60 -4.47
CA ASN A 4 12.13 -3.93 -4.20
C ASN A 4 11.54 -4.27 -2.83
N GLN A 5 12.18 -5.17 -2.10
CA GLN A 5 11.65 -5.55 -0.80
C GLN A 5 11.63 -4.38 0.18
N TRP A 6 12.66 -3.55 0.16
CA TRP A 6 12.69 -2.40 1.06
C TRP A 6 11.58 -1.39 0.69
N GLU A 7 11.24 -1.29 -0.60
CA GLU A 7 10.17 -0.42 -1.03
C GLU A 7 8.82 -0.91 -0.50
N SER A 8 8.58 -2.21 -0.60
CA SER A 8 7.35 -2.79 -0.07
C SER A 8 7.27 -2.62 1.43
N ASN A 9 8.38 -2.78 2.13
CA ASN A 9 8.42 -2.59 3.58
C ASN A 9 8.14 -1.14 3.93
N GLU A 10 8.67 -0.21 3.17
CA GLU A 10 8.46 1.21 3.41
C GLU A 10 7.00 1.58 3.19
N ILE A 11 6.41 1.10 2.10
CA ILE A 11 4.99 1.35 1.82
C ILE A 11 4.13 0.75 2.92
N SER A 12 4.45 -0.47 3.35
CA SER A 12 3.71 -1.10 4.45
C SER A 12 3.77 -0.28 5.72
N MET A 13 4.94 0.30 6.00
CA MET A 13 5.10 1.14 7.18
C MET A 13 4.21 2.37 7.10
N TRP A 14 4.18 3.02 5.92
CA TRP A 14 3.34 4.19 5.73
C TRP A 14 1.86 3.84 5.89
N VAL A 15 1.43 2.72 5.30
CA VAL A 15 0.04 2.29 5.40
C VAL A 15 -0.31 1.99 6.85
N ASN A 16 0.57 1.32 7.59
CA ASN A 16 0.26 0.95 8.97
C ASN A 16 0.32 2.14 9.93
N ASN A 17 1.15 3.13 9.64
CA ASN A 17 1.27 4.30 10.51
C ASN A 17 0.19 5.35 10.26
N ASP A 18 -0.43 5.33 9.09
CA ASP A 18 -1.52 6.25 8.77
C ASP A 18 -2.83 5.53 9.00
N GLU A 19 -3.57 5.98 10.01
CA GLU A 19 -4.82 5.30 10.38
C GLU A 19 -5.80 5.25 9.22
N SER A 20 -5.89 6.33 8.46
CA SER A 20 -6.83 6.37 7.33
C SER A 20 -6.46 5.36 6.27
N LEU A 21 -5.17 5.27 5.94
CA LEU A 21 -4.71 4.30 4.94
C LEU A 21 -4.86 2.87 5.45
N HIS A 22 -4.56 2.66 6.73
CA HIS A 22 -4.67 1.33 7.32
C HIS A 22 -6.13 0.85 7.28
N GLN A 23 -7.06 1.71 7.67
CA GLN A 23 -8.47 1.35 7.63
C GLN A 23 -8.96 1.14 6.21
N LEU A 24 -8.47 1.94 5.29
CA LEU A 24 -8.83 1.78 3.88
C LEU A 24 -8.38 0.42 3.36
N ALA A 25 -7.17 0.02 3.71
CA ALA A 25 -6.67 -1.30 3.31
C ALA A 25 -7.54 -2.41 3.89
N ARG A 26 -7.95 -2.27 5.14
CA ARG A 26 -8.77 -3.29 5.78
C ARG A 26 -10.19 -3.36 5.24
N ARG A 27 -10.68 -2.25 4.68
CA ARG A 27 -12.01 -2.21 4.08
C ARG A 27 -12.03 -2.71 2.64
N SER A 28 -10.90 -2.67 1.97
CA SER A 28 -10.82 -3.09 0.58
C SER A 28 -10.95 -4.60 0.49
N GLU A 29 -11.64 -5.08 -0.52
CA GLU A 29 -11.86 -6.50 -0.71
C GLU A 29 -10.61 -7.18 -1.25
N SER A 30 -9.80 -6.44 -1.99
CA SER A 30 -8.59 -6.99 -2.58
C SER A 30 -7.56 -5.88 -2.73
N SER A 31 -6.33 -6.28 -3.02
CA SER A 31 -5.27 -5.29 -3.24
C SER A 31 -5.55 -4.45 -4.47
N ASN A 32 -6.23 -5.02 -5.47
CA ASN A 32 -6.61 -4.26 -6.65
C ASN A 32 -7.57 -3.14 -6.30
N ASP A 33 -8.54 -3.43 -5.45
CA ASP A 33 -9.49 -2.41 -5.00
C ASP A 33 -8.76 -1.32 -4.20
N PHE A 34 -7.86 -1.73 -3.35
CA PHE A 34 -7.08 -0.79 -2.56
C PHE A 34 -6.25 0.13 -3.47
N PHE A 35 -5.60 -0.47 -4.47
CA PHE A 35 -4.80 0.30 -5.41
C PHE A 35 -5.65 1.30 -6.20
N ASP A 36 -6.83 0.85 -6.66
CA ASP A 36 -7.74 1.72 -7.40
C ASP A 36 -8.19 2.90 -6.55
N VAL A 37 -8.53 2.66 -5.30
CA VAL A 37 -8.98 3.74 -4.41
C VAL A 37 -7.85 4.73 -4.19
N LEU A 38 -6.62 4.25 -4.00
CA LEU A 38 -5.48 5.15 -3.84
C LEU A 38 -5.30 6.03 -5.06
N GLU A 39 -5.46 5.47 -6.26
CA GLU A 39 -5.36 6.26 -7.47
C GLU A 39 -6.47 7.31 -7.54
N MET A 40 -7.68 6.93 -7.16
CA MET A 40 -8.79 7.86 -7.16
C MET A 40 -8.57 9.01 -6.18
N MET A 41 -7.88 8.76 -5.10
CA MET A 41 -7.56 9.78 -4.12
C MET A 41 -6.36 10.63 -4.54
N GLY A 42 -5.69 10.28 -5.63
CA GLY A 42 -4.52 10.99 -6.07
C GLY A 42 -3.25 10.59 -5.35
N VAL A 43 -3.27 9.43 -4.69
CA VAL A 43 -2.10 8.93 -3.97
C VAL A 43 -1.32 8.03 -4.90
N PHE A 44 -0.21 8.54 -5.43
CA PHE A 44 0.59 7.80 -6.39
C PHE A 44 1.95 7.40 -5.82
N GLN A 45 2.30 7.93 -4.65
CA GLN A 45 3.55 7.61 -4.00
C GLN A 45 3.41 7.82 -2.49
N LEU A 46 4.22 7.10 -1.73
CA LEU A 46 4.29 7.25 -0.28
C LEU A 46 5.76 7.24 0.11
N GLY A 47 6.15 8.25 0.89
CA GLY A 47 7.54 8.34 1.32
C GLY A 47 8.52 8.46 0.16
N GLY A 48 8.08 9.04 -0.96
CA GLY A 48 8.93 9.17 -2.12
C GLY A 48 9.01 7.92 -2.98
N ILE A 49 8.30 6.86 -2.60
CA ILE A 49 8.31 5.59 -3.33
C ILE A 49 7.03 5.50 -4.16
N LYS A 50 7.20 5.31 -5.45
CA LYS A 50 6.07 5.21 -6.35
C LYS A 50 5.29 3.92 -6.08
N LEU A 51 3.97 4.06 -6.00
CA LEU A 51 3.11 2.90 -5.78
C LEU A 51 3.06 2.04 -7.04
N THR A 52 3.22 0.74 -6.86
CA THR A 52 3.10 -0.23 -7.94
C THR A 52 2.12 -1.30 -7.47
N PRO A 53 1.52 -2.05 -8.41
CA PRO A 53 0.62 -3.13 -8.00
C PRO A 53 1.26 -4.10 -7.01
N GLN A 54 2.55 -4.37 -7.19
CA GLN A 54 3.25 -5.32 -6.32
C GLN A 54 3.42 -4.78 -4.91
N ASN A 55 3.96 -3.54 -4.76
CA ASN A 55 4.20 -3.04 -3.41
C ASN A 55 2.90 -2.72 -2.68
N VAL A 56 1.87 -2.31 -3.42
CA VAL A 56 0.56 -2.08 -2.81
C VAL A 56 -0.04 -3.40 -2.36
N ARG A 57 0.11 -4.46 -3.16
CA ARG A 57 -0.40 -5.77 -2.78
C ARG A 57 0.28 -6.27 -1.51
N GLU A 58 1.58 -6.11 -1.41
CA GLU A 58 2.31 -6.57 -0.23
C GLU A 58 1.91 -5.77 1.01
N SER A 59 1.72 -4.47 0.87
CA SER A 59 1.29 -3.66 1.99
C SER A 59 -0.14 -3.99 2.39
N PHE A 60 -1.00 -4.30 1.42
CA PHE A 60 -2.37 -4.71 1.68
C PHE A 60 -2.39 -6.02 2.48
N GLU A 61 -1.60 -6.99 2.06
CA GLU A 61 -1.54 -8.26 2.75
C GLU A 61 -1.01 -8.09 4.17
N ASP A 62 -0.02 -7.22 4.33
CA ASP A 62 0.55 -6.95 5.64
C ASP A 62 -0.48 -6.30 6.56
N ALA A 63 -1.26 -5.37 6.04
CA ALA A 63 -2.26 -4.68 6.85
C ALA A 63 -3.43 -5.59 7.25
N ASN A 64 -3.67 -6.64 6.47
CA ASN A 64 -4.78 -7.56 6.73
C ASN A 64 -4.33 -8.90 7.31
N ASP A 65 -3.07 -9.00 7.64
CA ASP A 65 -2.51 -10.25 8.17
C ASP A 65 -2.88 -10.46 9.65
#